data_6a60fc91409c681240032a8f8c375714
#
_entry.id   6a60fc91409c681240032a8f8c375714
#
_cell.length_a   1.000
_cell.length_b   1.000
_cell.length_c   1.000
_cell.angle_alpha   90.00
_cell.angle_beta   90.00
_cell.angle_gamma   90.00
#
_symmetry.space_group_name_H-M   'P 1'
#
loop_
_entity.id
_entity.type
_entity.pdbx_description
1 polymer ?
#
loop_
_entity_poly.entity_id
_entity_poly.type
_entity_poly.pdbx_seq_one_letter_code
_entity_poly.pdbx_strand_id
1 'polypeptide(L)'
;MNSSIFLDTPVFFHCIEHDRFGTILEHANNAGFKIHTSISVLGEASTQMHEGRDAVRYITHLHQLLDDWNITVLFPNEHVRVLCYQMGEEEIDTRMIREPTDRTHLAYAMAYHSDYFLTSDKNLIKYRIPRSFGGIGFFKPTTMSLETFRDNVLNKTS
;
A
#
# COMPACT_ATOMS: atom_id res chain seq x y z
N MET A 1 -3.28 -20.61 -3.04
CA MET A 1 -2.39 -19.44 -3.25
C MET A 1 -2.62 -18.46 -2.12
N ASN A 2 -1.57 -17.94 -1.55
CA ASN A 2 -1.71 -16.93 -0.52
C ASN A 2 -1.89 -15.57 -1.18
N SER A 3 -3.03 -14.92 -0.92
CA SER A 3 -3.27 -13.57 -1.40
C SER A 3 -2.29 -12.56 -0.78
N SER A 4 -2.00 -11.49 -1.49
CA SER A 4 -1.04 -10.48 -1.08
C SER A 4 -1.68 -9.12 -0.89
N ILE A 5 -1.15 -8.37 0.08
CA ILE A 5 -1.61 -7.05 0.47
C ILE A 5 -0.45 -6.08 0.33
N PHE A 6 -0.66 -4.94 -0.29
CA PHE A 6 0.29 -3.84 -0.29
C PHE A 6 -0.21 -2.73 0.66
N LEU A 7 0.66 -2.26 1.54
CA LEU A 7 0.36 -1.21 2.51
C LEU A 7 0.91 0.13 2.04
N ASP A 8 0.03 1.11 1.94
CA ASP A 8 0.37 2.51 1.67
C ASP A 8 0.80 3.24 2.96
N THR A 9 1.44 4.39 2.81
CA THR A 9 1.99 5.21 3.92
C THR A 9 0.99 5.47 5.06
N PRO A 10 -0.26 5.91 4.82
CA PRO A 10 -1.18 6.22 5.91
C PRO A 10 -1.50 5.03 6.80
N VAL A 11 -1.43 3.81 6.28
CA VAL A 11 -1.74 2.59 7.05
C VAL A 11 -0.76 2.42 8.22
N PHE A 12 0.53 2.71 8.01
CA PHE A 12 1.53 2.63 9.07
C PHE A 12 1.25 3.63 10.19
N PHE A 13 0.88 4.86 9.87
CA PHE A 13 0.51 5.86 10.87
C PHE A 13 -0.70 5.42 11.68
N HIS A 14 -1.74 4.90 11.02
CA HIS A 14 -2.93 4.40 11.69
C HIS A 14 -2.61 3.24 12.64
N CYS A 15 -1.76 2.30 12.24
CA CYS A 15 -1.35 1.19 13.09
C CYS A 15 -0.54 1.63 14.32
N ILE A 16 0.29 2.67 14.18
CA ILE A 16 1.08 3.22 15.29
C ILE A 16 0.20 4.02 16.25
N GLU A 17 -0.76 4.76 15.74
CA GLU A 17 -1.63 5.64 16.53
C GLU A 17 -2.79 4.89 17.20
N HIS A 18 -3.24 3.78 16.61
CA HIS A 18 -4.42 3.05 17.03
C HIS A 18 -4.21 1.53 16.98
N ASP A 19 -4.07 0.89 18.13
CA ASP A 19 -3.83 -0.55 18.27
C ASP A 19 -4.84 -1.42 17.50
N ARG A 20 -6.09 -0.97 17.38
CA ARG A 20 -7.14 -1.70 16.64
C ARG A 20 -6.79 -1.97 15.16
N PHE A 21 -6.01 -1.11 14.53
CA PHE A 21 -5.58 -1.31 13.15
C PHE A 21 -4.44 -2.33 13.06
N GLY A 22 -3.57 -2.37 14.06
CA GLY A 22 -2.54 -3.40 14.18
C GLY A 22 -3.13 -4.80 14.29
N THR A 23 -4.23 -4.96 15.02
CA THR A 23 -4.91 -6.27 15.14
C THR A 23 -5.49 -6.77 13.81
N ILE A 24 -5.89 -5.87 12.89
CA ILE A 24 -6.34 -6.27 11.55
C ILE A 24 -5.18 -6.88 10.76
N LEU A 25 -4.01 -6.27 10.79
CA LEU A 25 -2.82 -6.78 10.08
C LEU A 25 -2.30 -8.08 10.72
N GLU A 26 -2.33 -8.19 12.03
CA GLU A 26 -2.04 -9.42 12.73
C GLU A 26 -2.97 -10.56 12.28
N HIS A 27 -4.27 -10.28 12.21
CA HIS A 27 -5.25 -11.25 11.73
C HIS A 27 -4.98 -11.64 10.26
N ALA A 28 -4.67 -10.68 9.40
CA ALA A 28 -4.32 -10.95 8.01
C ALA A 28 -3.06 -11.84 7.89
N ASN A 29 -2.02 -11.54 8.66
CA ASN A 29 -0.80 -12.33 8.71
C ASN A 29 -1.09 -13.78 9.16
N ASN A 30 -1.88 -13.94 10.23
CA ASN A 30 -2.28 -15.25 10.75
C ASN A 30 -3.17 -16.03 9.78
N ALA A 31 -3.97 -15.34 8.97
CA ALA A 31 -4.77 -15.92 7.90
C ALA A 31 -3.96 -16.28 6.63
N GLY A 32 -2.66 -16.04 6.65
CA GLY A 32 -1.73 -16.41 5.59
C GLY A 32 -1.61 -15.41 4.46
N PHE A 33 -2.09 -14.17 4.62
CA PHE A 33 -1.83 -13.11 3.64
C PHE A 33 -0.35 -12.71 3.67
N LYS A 34 0.23 -12.53 2.48
CA LYS A 34 1.56 -11.93 2.35
C LYS A 34 1.43 -10.41 2.41
N ILE A 35 2.13 -9.78 3.35
CA ILE A 35 2.07 -8.34 3.54
C ILE A 35 3.30 -7.69 2.93
N HIS A 36 3.09 -6.74 2.03
CA HIS A 36 4.11 -6.02 1.30
C HIS A 36 3.99 -4.51 1.54
N THR A 37 5.12 -3.83 1.45
CA THR A 37 5.21 -2.39 1.25
C THR A 37 6.37 -2.11 0.31
N SER A 38 6.71 -0.86 0.05
CA SER A 38 7.84 -0.54 -0.82
C SER A 38 8.85 0.38 -0.13
N ILE A 39 10.04 0.43 -0.68
CA ILE A 39 11.07 1.38 -0.24
C ILE A 39 10.59 2.84 -0.41
N SER A 40 9.73 3.11 -1.40
CA SER A 40 9.10 4.42 -1.59
C SER A 40 8.16 4.78 -0.45
N VAL A 41 7.30 3.85 -0.04
CA VAL A 41 6.41 4.04 1.13
C VAL A 41 7.21 4.27 2.40
N LEU A 42 8.24 3.46 2.64
CA LEU A 42 9.08 3.61 3.83
C LEU A 42 9.85 4.94 3.84
N GLY A 43 10.32 5.38 2.68
CA GLY A 43 10.97 6.69 2.53
C GLY A 43 10.04 7.83 2.88
N GLU A 44 8.82 7.82 2.35
CA GLU A 44 7.79 8.82 2.67
C GLU A 44 7.40 8.78 4.15
N ALA A 45 7.10 7.60 4.68
CA ALA A 45 6.72 7.43 6.08
C ALA A 45 7.84 7.91 7.03
N SER A 46 9.08 7.51 6.77
CA SER A 46 10.24 7.93 7.58
C SER A 46 10.43 9.44 7.56
N THR A 47 10.31 10.08 6.41
CA THR A 47 10.43 11.53 6.28
C THR A 47 9.35 12.24 7.10
N GLN A 48 8.09 11.83 6.96
CA GLN A 48 6.98 12.42 7.72
C GLN A 48 7.14 12.19 9.23
N MET A 49 7.60 11.02 9.65
CA MET A 49 7.85 10.71 11.05
C MET A 49 8.97 11.55 11.65
N HIS A 50 10.06 11.77 10.91
CA HIS A 50 11.18 12.62 11.36
C HIS A 50 10.81 14.09 11.52
N GLU A 51 9.87 14.57 10.75
CA GLU A 51 9.33 15.93 10.86
C GLU A 51 8.36 16.09 12.04
N GLY A 52 7.88 15.00 12.59
CA GLY A 52 6.92 14.97 13.69
C GLY A 52 7.54 15.16 15.07
N ARG A 53 6.69 15.47 16.06
CA ARG A 53 7.12 15.70 17.46
C ARG A 53 7.65 14.45 18.15
N ASP A 54 7.14 13.27 17.78
CA ASP A 54 7.47 11.98 18.42
C ASP A 54 8.27 11.07 17.48
N ALA A 55 9.23 11.64 16.75
CA ALA A 55 9.99 10.94 15.70
C ALA A 55 10.56 9.59 16.17
N VAL A 56 11.23 9.56 17.31
CA VAL A 56 11.84 8.32 17.83
C VAL A 56 10.79 7.24 18.08
N ARG A 57 9.67 7.60 18.69
CA ARG A 57 8.57 6.68 18.95
C ARG A 57 8.01 6.09 17.65
N TYR A 58 7.69 6.94 16.67
CA TYR A 58 7.12 6.50 15.39
C TYR A 58 8.09 5.62 14.60
N ILE A 59 9.35 5.99 14.50
CA ILE A 59 10.37 5.21 13.79
C ILE A 59 10.60 3.86 14.47
N THR A 60 10.66 3.82 15.79
CA THR A 60 10.79 2.56 16.54
C THR A 60 9.60 1.63 16.28
N HIS A 61 8.38 2.14 16.35
CA HIS A 61 7.18 1.36 16.05
C HIS A 61 7.13 0.90 14.60
N LEU A 62 7.55 1.74 13.64
CA LEU A 62 7.62 1.33 12.23
C LEU A 62 8.50 0.10 12.05
N HIS A 63 9.69 0.09 12.65
CA HIS A 63 10.59 -1.06 12.60
C HIS A 63 9.96 -2.30 13.24
N GLN A 64 9.30 -2.15 14.38
CA GLN A 64 8.58 -3.26 15.04
C GLN A 64 7.50 -3.85 14.14
N LEU A 65 6.69 -3.00 13.48
CA LEU A 65 5.64 -3.46 12.57
C LEU A 65 6.20 -4.27 11.39
N LEU A 66 7.32 -3.81 10.82
CA LEU A 66 7.97 -4.52 9.72
C LEU A 66 8.42 -5.93 10.14
N ASP A 67 8.95 -6.06 11.34
CA ASP A 67 9.45 -7.34 11.87
C ASP A 67 8.31 -8.25 12.34
N ASP A 68 7.37 -7.73 13.13
CA ASP A 68 6.31 -8.52 13.77
C ASP A 68 5.37 -9.19 12.77
N TRP A 69 5.12 -8.55 11.63
CA TRP A 69 4.20 -9.08 10.60
C TRP A 69 4.92 -9.56 9.33
N ASN A 70 6.21 -9.77 9.39
CA ASN A 70 7.01 -10.23 8.24
C ASN A 70 6.72 -9.42 6.96
N ILE A 71 6.66 -8.09 7.09
CA ILE A 71 6.37 -7.23 5.95
C ILE A 71 7.55 -7.26 4.98
N THR A 72 7.28 -7.67 3.75
CA THR A 72 8.29 -7.66 2.69
C THR A 72 8.40 -6.27 2.09
N VAL A 73 9.61 -5.72 2.07
CA VAL A 73 9.90 -4.43 1.43
C VAL A 73 10.26 -4.65 -0.03
N LEU A 74 9.46 -4.08 -0.92
CA LEU A 74 9.66 -4.18 -2.37
C LEU A 74 10.58 -3.06 -2.86
N PHE A 75 11.47 -3.42 -3.80
CA PHE A 75 12.40 -2.49 -4.45
C PHE A 75 11.96 -2.19 -5.89
N PRO A 76 12.37 -1.04 -6.47
CA PRO A 76 12.02 -0.70 -7.83
C PRO A 76 12.59 -1.72 -8.83
N ASN A 77 11.77 -2.12 -9.78
CA ASN A 77 12.16 -2.92 -10.92
C ASN A 77 11.72 -2.23 -12.22
N GLU A 78 12.01 -2.83 -13.37
CA GLU A 78 11.66 -2.26 -14.67
C GLU A 78 10.15 -2.07 -14.84
N HIS A 79 9.34 -3.00 -14.33
CA HIS A 79 7.88 -2.90 -14.40
C HIS A 79 7.34 -1.71 -13.59
N VAL A 80 7.87 -1.46 -12.39
CA VAL A 80 7.53 -0.26 -11.61
C VAL A 80 7.83 1.01 -12.39
N ARG A 81 9.01 1.09 -13.03
CA ARG A 81 9.43 2.26 -13.80
C ARG A 81 8.51 2.52 -15.00
N VAL A 82 8.19 1.48 -15.76
CA VAL A 82 7.27 1.57 -16.90
C VAL A 82 5.89 2.05 -16.46
N LEU A 83 5.35 1.49 -15.37
CA LEU A 83 4.05 1.90 -14.84
C LEU A 83 4.03 3.35 -14.35
N CYS A 84 5.07 3.79 -13.64
CA CYS A 84 5.19 5.19 -13.22
C CYS A 84 5.19 6.14 -14.40
N TYR A 85 5.92 5.79 -15.47
CA TYR A 85 5.94 6.59 -16.69
C TYR A 85 4.55 6.67 -17.34
N GLN A 86 3.87 5.53 -17.52
CA GLN A 86 2.55 5.47 -18.13
C GLN A 86 1.50 6.25 -17.32
N MET A 87 1.51 6.11 -16.00
CA MET A 87 0.60 6.87 -15.13
C MET A 87 0.87 8.37 -15.22
N GLY A 88 2.13 8.78 -15.39
CA GLY A 88 2.50 10.17 -15.60
C GLY A 88 1.97 10.74 -16.92
N GLU A 89 2.06 9.97 -18.00
CA GLU A 89 1.55 10.38 -19.32
C GLU A 89 0.02 10.47 -19.36
N GLU A 90 -0.69 9.57 -18.68
CA GLU A 90 -2.15 9.58 -18.65
C GLU A 90 -2.75 10.56 -17.63
N GLU A 91 -1.94 11.23 -16.83
CA GLU A 91 -2.39 12.17 -15.81
C GLU A 91 -3.19 13.35 -16.38
N ILE A 92 -2.99 13.68 -17.64
CA ILE A 92 -3.72 14.75 -18.33
C ILE A 92 -5.22 14.52 -18.26
N ASP A 93 -5.67 13.26 -18.26
CA ASP A 93 -7.08 12.87 -18.22
C ASP A 93 -7.58 12.46 -16.82
N THR A 94 -6.68 12.18 -15.88
CA THR A 94 -7.04 11.70 -14.55
C THR A 94 -6.57 12.66 -13.45
N ARG A 95 -7.33 13.68 -13.17
CA ARG A 95 -7.06 14.64 -12.08
C ARG A 95 -7.15 14.03 -10.67
N MET A 96 -7.30 12.71 -10.54
CA MET A 96 -7.58 12.06 -9.26
C MET A 96 -6.34 11.71 -8.45
N ILE A 97 -5.24 11.32 -9.09
CA ILE A 97 -3.96 11.08 -8.41
C ILE A 97 -2.98 12.16 -8.83
N ARG A 98 -2.90 13.23 -8.05
CA ARG A 98 -2.04 14.38 -8.34
C ARG A 98 -0.61 14.15 -7.91
N GLU A 99 -0.43 13.47 -6.79
CA GLU A 99 0.88 13.30 -6.19
C GLU A 99 1.66 12.17 -6.90
N PRO A 100 2.87 12.46 -7.41
CA PRO A 100 3.71 11.44 -8.03
C PRO A 100 4.02 10.26 -7.12
N THR A 101 4.13 10.50 -5.82
CA THR A 101 4.39 9.48 -4.81
C THR A 101 3.28 8.44 -4.74
N ASP A 102 2.01 8.88 -4.77
CA ASP A 102 0.85 7.99 -4.75
C ASP A 102 0.81 7.10 -6.00
N ARG A 103 1.16 7.66 -7.16
CA ARG A 103 1.29 6.86 -8.40
C ARG A 103 2.39 5.82 -8.29
N THR A 104 3.51 6.19 -7.69
CA THR A 104 4.63 5.27 -7.46
C THR A 104 4.20 4.11 -6.55
N HIS A 105 3.49 4.39 -5.47
CA HIS A 105 3.02 3.34 -4.55
C HIS A 105 2.07 2.36 -5.27
N LEU A 106 1.11 2.89 -6.03
CA LEU A 106 0.20 2.05 -6.82
C LEU A 106 0.95 1.24 -7.88
N ALA A 107 1.96 1.82 -8.53
CA ALA A 107 2.80 1.13 -9.51
C ALA A 107 3.53 -0.08 -8.90
N TYR A 108 4.04 0.03 -7.67
CA TYR A 108 4.61 -1.12 -6.96
C TYR A 108 3.60 -2.23 -6.75
N ALA A 109 2.40 -1.90 -6.26
CA ALA A 109 1.36 -2.89 -6.02
C ALA A 109 0.97 -3.63 -7.32
N MET A 110 0.88 -2.91 -8.42
CA MET A 110 0.57 -3.50 -9.74
C MET A 110 1.72 -4.35 -10.28
N ALA A 111 2.95 -3.84 -10.25
CA ALA A 111 4.13 -4.54 -10.79
C ALA A 111 4.44 -5.85 -10.04
N TYR A 112 4.18 -5.87 -8.74
CA TYR A 112 4.38 -7.04 -7.89
C TYR A 112 3.13 -7.89 -7.71
N HIS A 113 2.05 -7.62 -8.47
CA HIS A 113 0.82 -8.41 -8.48
C HIS A 113 0.13 -8.53 -7.12
N SER A 114 0.08 -7.43 -6.35
CA SER A 114 -0.66 -7.40 -5.09
C SER A 114 -2.15 -7.52 -5.35
N ASP A 115 -2.84 -8.39 -4.62
CA ASP A 115 -4.28 -8.56 -4.74
C ASP A 115 -5.04 -7.36 -4.17
N TYR A 116 -4.53 -6.80 -3.08
CA TYR A 116 -5.13 -5.66 -2.39
C TYR A 116 -4.12 -4.54 -2.20
N PHE A 117 -4.57 -3.31 -2.42
CA PHE A 117 -3.84 -2.08 -2.10
C PHE A 117 -4.58 -1.35 -0.99
N LEU A 118 -4.01 -1.34 0.22
CA LEU A 118 -4.66 -0.76 1.40
C LEU A 118 -4.15 0.66 1.63
N THR A 119 -5.09 1.60 1.64
CA THR A 119 -4.84 3.02 1.87
C THR A 119 -6.03 3.68 2.56
N SER A 120 -5.80 4.82 3.20
CA SER A 120 -6.88 5.69 3.68
C SER A 120 -7.16 6.86 2.74
N ASP A 121 -6.38 7.02 1.68
CA ASP A 121 -6.59 8.09 0.70
C ASP A 121 -7.82 7.79 -0.15
N LYS A 122 -8.85 8.64 0.02
CA LYS A 122 -10.13 8.51 -0.69
C LYS A 122 -9.99 8.67 -2.20
N ASN A 123 -9.01 9.43 -2.66
CA ASN A 123 -8.76 9.62 -4.09
C ASN A 123 -8.18 8.34 -4.71
N LEU A 124 -7.24 7.69 -4.03
CA LEU A 124 -6.70 6.39 -4.45
C LEU A 124 -7.78 5.30 -4.46
N ILE A 125 -8.64 5.26 -3.43
CA ILE A 125 -9.75 4.29 -3.37
C ILE A 125 -10.75 4.49 -4.53
N LYS A 126 -11.00 5.72 -4.93
CA LYS A 126 -11.92 6.05 -6.04
C LYS A 126 -11.28 5.92 -7.42
N TYR A 127 -9.97 5.92 -7.50
CA TYR A 127 -9.25 5.85 -8.77
C TYR A 127 -9.58 4.56 -9.52
N ARG A 128 -9.88 4.71 -10.81
CA ARG A 128 -10.10 3.58 -11.71
C ARG A 128 -8.89 3.42 -12.61
N ILE A 129 -8.17 2.33 -12.43
CA ILE A 129 -6.99 2.02 -13.24
C ILE A 129 -7.43 1.90 -14.70
N PRO A 130 -6.82 2.65 -15.64
CA PRO A 130 -7.19 2.62 -17.05
C PRO A 130 -7.08 1.23 -17.66
N ARG A 131 -8.00 0.91 -18.57
CA ARG A 131 -7.99 -0.38 -19.27
C ARG A 131 -6.73 -0.59 -20.11
N SER A 132 -6.12 0.47 -20.61
CA SER A 132 -4.86 0.46 -21.33
C SER A 132 -3.74 -0.26 -20.60
N PHE A 133 -3.70 -0.18 -19.27
CA PHE A 133 -2.72 -0.90 -18.47
C PHE A 133 -2.93 -2.42 -18.48
N GLY A 134 -4.15 -2.89 -18.76
CA GLY A 134 -4.44 -4.32 -18.88
C GLY A 134 -3.79 -4.99 -20.08
N GLY A 135 -3.49 -4.23 -21.16
CA GLY A 135 -2.82 -4.74 -22.35
C GLY A 135 -1.34 -5.10 -22.14
N ILE A 136 -0.76 -4.69 -21.04
CA ILE A 136 0.66 -4.90 -20.71
C ILE A 136 0.83 -6.08 -19.73
N GLY A 137 -0.24 -6.75 -19.35
CA GLY A 137 -0.21 -7.90 -18.44
C GLY A 137 0.01 -7.55 -16.96
N PHE A 138 -0.13 -6.30 -16.59
CA PHE A 138 -0.05 -5.89 -15.19
C PHE A 138 -1.32 -6.21 -14.42
N PHE A 139 -1.13 -6.63 -13.17
CA PHE A 139 -2.23 -6.91 -12.27
C PHE A 139 -2.83 -5.62 -11.70
N LYS A 140 -4.14 -5.60 -11.52
CA LYS A 140 -4.87 -4.46 -10.95
C LYS A 140 -5.35 -4.81 -9.56
N PRO A 141 -4.73 -4.26 -8.49
CA PRO A 141 -5.16 -4.54 -7.13
C PRO A 141 -6.54 -3.94 -6.85
N THR A 142 -7.27 -4.56 -5.93
CA THR A 142 -8.48 -3.95 -5.37
C THR A 142 -8.06 -2.98 -4.27
N THR A 143 -8.34 -1.69 -4.46
CA THR A 143 -7.96 -0.64 -3.53
C THR A 143 -9.06 -0.38 -2.52
N MET A 144 -8.73 -0.43 -1.23
CA MET A 144 -9.68 -0.21 -0.14
C MET A 144 -8.99 0.24 1.14
N SER A 145 -9.81 0.69 2.12
CA SER A 145 -9.31 0.97 3.46
C SER A 145 -9.05 -0.33 4.23
N LEU A 146 -8.25 -0.20 5.29
CA LEU A 146 -7.97 -1.32 6.20
C LEU A 146 -9.24 -1.88 6.85
N GLU A 147 -10.18 -1.00 7.21
CA GLU A 147 -11.48 -1.39 7.81
C GLU A 147 -12.36 -2.13 6.79
N THR A 148 -12.42 -1.64 5.56
CA THR A 148 -13.14 -2.32 4.48
C THR A 148 -12.54 -3.69 4.19
N PHE A 149 -11.21 -3.80 4.22
CA PHE A 149 -10.51 -5.08 4.06
C PHE A 149 -10.88 -6.06 5.17
N ARG A 150 -10.87 -5.62 6.43
CA ARG A 150 -11.34 -6.45 7.56
C ARG A 150 -12.76 -6.98 7.30
N ASP A 151 -13.69 -6.08 6.98
CA ASP A 151 -15.12 -6.43 6.92
C ASP A 151 -15.48 -7.26 5.68
N ASN A 152 -14.85 -6.98 4.55
CA ASN A 152 -15.22 -7.59 3.27
C ASN A 152 -14.33 -8.77 2.86
N VAL A 153 -13.12 -8.88 3.41
CA VAL A 153 -12.16 -9.92 3.04
C VAL A 153 -11.88 -10.84 4.22
N LEU A 154 -11.33 -10.34 5.32
CA LEU A 154 -10.93 -11.17 6.45
C LEU A 154 -12.11 -11.89 7.11
N ASN A 155 -13.19 -11.20 7.40
CA ASN A 155 -14.35 -11.76 8.09
C ASN A 155 -15.16 -12.76 7.23
N LYS A 156 -14.90 -12.81 5.92
CA LYS A 156 -15.53 -13.78 5.00
C LYS A 156 -14.69 -15.03 4.77
N THR A 157 -13.40 -14.97 5.12
CA THR A 157 -12.46 -16.10 4.99
C THR A 157 -12.28 -16.88 6.28
N SER A 158 -12.94 -16.45 7.35
CA SER A 158 -12.90 -17.08 8.68
C SER A 158 -13.94 -18.18 8.83
#